data_332feea0eddeb8cd9ea55bedf74d07dd
#
_entry.id   332feea0eddeb8cd9ea55bedf74d07dd
#
_cell.length_a   1.000
_cell.length_b   1.000
_cell.length_c   1.000
_cell.angle_alpha   90.00
_cell.angle_beta   90.00
_cell.angle_gamma   90.00
#
_symmetry.space_group_name_H-M   'P 1'
#
loop_
_entity.id
_entity.type
_entity.pdbx_description
1 polymer ?
#
loop_
_entity_poly.entity_id
_entity_poly.type
_entity_poly.pdbx_seq_one_letter_code
_entity_poly.pdbx_strand_id
1 'polypeptide(L)'
;MSKKATEFQRKAMSWMYRGKEIFKPLNTGWIDENVACVREWVANIFFYRKGDTTIMIDAGYNYDRLAEKMSWLGIDPKSIHHILITHQDTDHVGAVEADSPGLFRNAKLYIGEIENRYLTGEVRRRVIYHLYKLPQVTINNEKVLLHDGQVLDIDGVRIECFLVPGHTWGHMVYLVDGKYLFTGDTLWFGADGGYSFISSLAEDNKLAVKSLALLEKKLRKRGLHPLFITGHTGWTDNMEFAFAHKNELCSPFKKRAHDPNALYDAYDESDDTEENSKSGYLKGVGR
;
A
#
# COMPACT_ATOMS: atom_id res chain seq x y z
N MET A 1 -7.04 16.12 1.36
CA MET A 1 -7.87 16.27 2.60
C MET A 1 -7.18 17.25 3.55
N SER A 2 -7.88 18.12 4.28
CA SER A 2 -7.20 19.04 5.20
C SER A 2 -6.49 18.27 6.32
N LYS A 3 -5.33 18.80 6.81
CA LYS A 3 -4.56 18.22 7.91
C LYS A 3 -5.42 17.91 9.16
N LYS A 4 -6.37 18.79 9.50
CA LYS A 4 -7.31 18.58 10.63
C LYS A 4 -8.27 17.40 10.38
N ALA A 5 -8.74 17.23 9.15
CA ALA A 5 -9.62 16.12 8.79
C ALA A 5 -8.87 14.78 8.84
N THR A 6 -7.63 14.75 8.35
CA THR A 6 -6.76 13.57 8.44
C THR A 6 -6.50 13.18 9.90
N GLU A 7 -6.21 14.13 10.77
CA GLU A 7 -5.98 13.86 12.19
C GLU A 7 -7.24 13.38 12.94
N PHE A 8 -8.39 13.95 12.60
CA PHE A 8 -9.67 13.49 13.15
C PHE A 8 -9.95 12.04 12.71
N GLN A 9 -9.74 11.73 11.42
CA GLN A 9 -9.90 10.38 10.89
C GLN A 9 -8.96 9.39 11.61
N ARG A 10 -7.68 9.73 11.77
CA ARG A 10 -6.72 8.93 12.51
C ARG A 10 -7.21 8.61 13.93
N LYS A 11 -7.64 9.62 14.69
CA LYS A 11 -8.13 9.44 16.07
C LYS A 11 -9.37 8.54 16.13
N ALA A 12 -10.31 8.71 15.21
CA ALA A 12 -11.51 7.89 15.13
C ALA A 12 -11.17 6.43 14.79
N MET A 13 -10.29 6.21 13.83
CA MET A 13 -9.86 4.88 13.41
C MET A 13 -9.01 4.19 14.50
N SER A 14 -8.10 4.90 15.14
CA SER A 14 -7.35 4.39 16.30
C SER A 14 -8.28 3.91 17.41
N TRP A 15 -9.30 4.70 17.76
CA TRP A 15 -10.29 4.28 18.75
C TRP A 15 -11.10 3.05 18.30
N MET A 16 -11.51 2.99 17.04
CA MET A 16 -12.33 1.91 16.48
C MET A 16 -11.58 0.58 16.39
N TYR A 17 -10.30 0.61 16.07
CA TYR A 17 -9.49 -0.58 15.81
C TYR A 17 -8.51 -0.93 16.92
N ARG A 18 -8.49 -0.19 18.03
CA ARG A 18 -7.61 -0.48 19.16
C ARG A 18 -7.80 -1.93 19.66
N GLY A 19 -6.71 -2.62 19.90
CA GLY A 19 -6.70 -4.03 20.29
C GLY A 19 -7.03 -5.02 19.18
N LYS A 20 -7.27 -4.56 17.94
CA LYS A 20 -7.52 -5.42 16.78
C LYS A 20 -6.29 -5.43 15.87
N GLU A 21 -5.72 -6.58 15.68
CA GLU A 21 -4.55 -6.75 14.79
C GLU A 21 -4.94 -6.70 13.29
N ILE A 22 -5.63 -5.64 12.87
CA ILE A 22 -6.06 -5.46 11.47
C ILE A 22 -4.93 -4.86 10.65
N PHE A 23 -4.20 -3.90 11.21
CA PHE A 23 -3.07 -3.26 10.58
C PHE A 23 -1.81 -3.57 11.36
N LYS A 24 -0.77 -4.05 10.67
CA LYS A 24 0.56 -4.33 11.21
C LYS A 24 1.61 -3.78 10.25
N PRO A 25 1.68 -2.45 10.09
CA PRO A 25 2.65 -1.85 9.19
C PRO A 25 4.07 -2.15 9.66
N LEU A 26 4.97 -2.22 8.71
CA LEU A 26 6.41 -2.28 9.00
C LEU A 26 6.86 -0.95 9.60
N ASN A 27 7.78 -0.96 10.52
CA ASN A 27 8.50 0.24 10.92
C ASN A 27 9.34 0.77 9.76
N THR A 28 9.70 2.06 9.80
CA THR A 28 10.58 2.67 8.82
C THR A 28 11.92 1.93 8.78
N GLY A 29 12.37 1.53 7.59
CA GLY A 29 13.59 0.77 7.45
C GLY A 29 13.75 0.13 6.07
N TRP A 30 14.81 -0.65 5.89
CA TRP A 30 15.10 -1.38 4.67
C TRP A 30 14.59 -2.82 4.76
N ILE A 31 13.92 -3.32 3.72
CA ILE A 31 13.52 -4.73 3.57
C ILE A 31 14.73 -5.55 3.09
N ASP A 32 15.43 -5.03 2.10
CA ASP A 32 16.71 -5.53 1.59
C ASP A 32 17.54 -4.36 1.00
N GLU A 33 18.56 -4.66 0.23
CA GLU A 33 19.43 -3.65 -0.37
C GLU A 33 18.74 -2.72 -1.38
N ASN A 34 17.56 -3.11 -1.91
CA ASN A 34 16.86 -2.37 -2.96
C ASN A 34 15.54 -1.76 -2.48
N VAL A 35 14.89 -2.33 -1.47
CA VAL A 35 13.55 -1.89 -1.04
C VAL A 35 13.58 -1.36 0.38
N ALA A 36 13.14 -0.12 0.55
CA ALA A 36 12.88 0.50 1.84
C ALA A 36 11.40 0.80 2.01
N CYS A 37 10.97 0.98 3.25
CA CYS A 37 9.64 1.52 3.54
C CYS A 37 9.71 2.64 4.59
N VAL A 38 8.74 3.54 4.50
CA VAL A 38 8.42 4.51 5.55
C VAL A 38 7.06 4.14 6.12
N ARG A 39 6.95 4.08 7.44
CA ARG A 39 5.69 3.91 8.14
C ARG A 39 4.99 5.25 8.31
N GLU A 40 3.74 5.30 7.92
CA GLU A 40 2.81 6.40 8.24
C GLU A 40 1.56 5.82 8.89
N TRP A 41 1.52 5.87 10.22
CA TRP A 41 0.46 5.26 11.03
C TRP A 41 0.24 3.79 10.65
N VAL A 42 -0.85 3.49 9.94
CA VAL A 42 -1.23 2.11 9.54
C VAL A 42 -0.79 1.73 8.14
N ALA A 43 -0.22 2.65 7.37
CA ALA A 43 0.21 2.42 5.99
C ALA A 43 1.73 2.46 5.85
N ASN A 44 2.24 1.79 4.84
CA ASN A 44 3.62 1.88 4.41
C ASN A 44 3.71 2.50 3.02
N ILE A 45 4.66 3.42 2.86
CA ILE A 45 5.16 3.90 1.58
C ILE A 45 6.42 3.10 1.26
N PHE A 46 6.57 2.66 0.03
CA PHE A 46 7.76 1.91 -0.36
C PHE A 46 8.62 2.69 -1.35
N PHE A 47 9.92 2.42 -1.32
CA PHE A 47 10.92 2.97 -2.22
C PHE A 47 11.73 1.82 -2.80
N TYR A 48 11.71 1.69 -4.10
CA TYR A 48 12.60 0.77 -4.82
C TYR A 48 13.77 1.54 -5.40
N ARG A 49 14.98 1.13 -5.09
CA ARG A 49 16.21 1.78 -5.56
C ARG A 49 17.08 0.82 -6.39
N LYS A 50 17.48 1.29 -7.56
CA LYS A 50 18.42 0.60 -8.46
C LYS A 50 19.37 1.62 -9.08
N GLY A 51 20.65 1.56 -8.71
CA GLY A 51 21.62 2.60 -9.08
C GLY A 51 21.18 3.97 -8.57
N ASP A 52 21.10 4.94 -9.46
CA ASP A 52 20.70 6.30 -9.14
C ASP A 52 19.16 6.53 -9.20
N THR A 53 18.41 5.53 -9.68
CA THR A 53 16.95 5.62 -9.80
C THR A 53 16.26 5.17 -8.53
N THR A 54 15.38 6.03 -8.00
CA THR A 54 14.47 5.69 -6.91
C THR A 54 13.04 5.88 -7.35
N ILE A 55 12.26 4.79 -7.30
CA ILE A 55 10.82 4.77 -7.59
C ILE A 55 10.07 4.62 -6.27
N MET A 56 9.10 5.50 -6.04
CA MET A 56 8.23 5.43 -4.88
C MET A 56 6.96 4.64 -5.24
N ILE A 57 6.47 3.82 -4.35
CA ILE A 57 5.22 3.07 -4.50
C ILE A 57 4.28 3.49 -3.38
N ASP A 58 3.14 4.02 -3.80
CA ASP A 58 2.17 4.76 -3.01
C ASP A 58 2.77 6.02 -2.35
N ALA A 59 1.93 6.88 -1.79
CA ALA A 59 2.31 8.17 -1.25
C ALA A 59 1.69 8.46 0.12
N GLY A 60 1.32 7.41 0.86
CA GLY A 60 0.85 7.48 2.23
C GLY A 60 -0.23 8.53 2.50
N TYR A 61 -0.23 9.03 3.71
CA TYR A 61 -1.12 10.11 4.15
C TYR A 61 -0.54 11.50 3.83
N ASN A 62 -1.32 12.55 4.02
CA ASN A 62 -0.84 13.93 4.10
C ASN A 62 -0.18 14.15 5.48
N TYR A 63 1.05 13.73 5.62
CA TYR A 63 1.74 13.47 6.87
C TYR A 63 2.99 14.34 7.04
N ASP A 64 3.15 14.98 8.20
CA ASP A 64 4.21 15.96 8.42
C ASP A 64 5.62 15.37 8.52
N ARG A 65 5.74 14.13 9.01
CA ARG A 65 7.03 13.49 9.29
C ARG A 65 7.63 12.71 8.12
N LEU A 66 6.96 12.69 6.96
CA LEU A 66 7.41 11.89 5.82
C LEU A 66 8.84 12.23 5.39
N ALA A 67 9.14 13.53 5.21
CA ALA A 67 10.48 13.96 4.81
C ALA A 67 11.55 13.63 5.88
N GLU A 68 11.21 13.73 7.17
CA GLU A 68 12.07 13.32 8.27
C GLU A 68 12.40 11.82 8.19
N LYS A 69 11.38 10.97 8.09
CA LYS A 69 11.56 9.51 8.01
C LYS A 69 12.30 9.06 6.74
N MET A 70 12.07 9.74 5.62
CA MET A 70 12.86 9.51 4.40
C MET A 70 14.34 9.81 4.63
N SER A 71 14.67 10.85 5.41
CA SER A 71 16.05 11.18 5.71
C SER A 71 16.76 10.10 6.54
N TRP A 72 16.05 9.37 7.40
CA TRP A 72 16.60 8.22 8.14
C TRP A 72 17.10 7.11 7.22
N LEU A 73 16.48 6.99 6.04
CA LEU A 73 16.81 6.01 4.99
C LEU A 73 17.84 6.54 3.97
N GLY A 74 18.25 7.80 4.11
CA GLY A 74 19.11 8.46 3.13
C GLY A 74 18.42 8.72 1.80
N ILE A 75 17.10 8.94 1.79
CA ILE A 75 16.30 9.22 0.60
C ILE A 75 15.92 10.71 0.60
N ASP A 76 16.39 11.47 -0.39
CA ASP A 76 15.98 12.87 -0.59
C ASP A 76 14.62 12.88 -1.31
N PRO A 77 13.57 13.50 -0.74
CA PRO A 77 12.29 13.67 -1.44
C PRO A 77 12.41 14.30 -2.84
N LYS A 78 13.43 15.14 -3.08
CA LYS A 78 13.66 15.78 -4.37
C LYS A 78 14.17 14.82 -5.44
N SER A 79 14.72 13.67 -5.07
CA SER A 79 15.15 12.62 -6.01
C SER A 79 14.01 11.76 -6.51
N ILE A 80 12.81 11.91 -5.97
CA ILE A 80 11.64 11.14 -6.38
C ILE A 80 11.00 11.80 -7.59
N HIS A 81 11.20 11.17 -8.75
CA HIS A 81 10.63 11.61 -10.03
C HIS A 81 9.51 10.71 -10.53
N HIS A 82 9.36 9.51 -9.98
CA HIS A 82 8.42 8.49 -10.40
C HIS A 82 7.70 7.89 -9.21
N ILE A 83 6.36 7.89 -9.23
CA ILE A 83 5.52 7.33 -8.17
C ILE A 83 4.50 6.39 -8.82
N LEU A 84 4.53 5.11 -8.43
CA LEU A 84 3.51 4.13 -8.80
C LEU A 84 2.40 4.16 -7.76
N ILE A 85 1.17 4.41 -8.17
CA ILE A 85 0.00 4.45 -7.28
C ILE A 85 -0.82 3.17 -7.47
N THR A 86 -0.97 2.40 -6.39
CA THR A 86 -1.78 1.19 -6.41
C THR A 86 -3.26 1.53 -6.54
N HIS A 87 -3.74 2.47 -5.73
CA HIS A 87 -5.12 2.98 -5.76
C HIS A 87 -5.22 4.37 -5.09
N GLN A 88 -6.40 4.99 -5.16
CA GLN A 88 -6.58 6.40 -4.81
C GLN A 88 -7.02 6.65 -3.35
N ASP A 89 -7.07 5.65 -2.47
CA ASP A 89 -7.45 5.88 -1.08
C ASP A 89 -6.41 6.81 -0.39
N THR A 90 -6.86 7.63 0.54
CA THR A 90 -6.10 8.77 1.07
C THR A 90 -4.82 8.40 1.82
N ASP A 91 -4.71 7.16 2.26
CA ASP A 91 -3.51 6.58 2.86
C ASP A 91 -2.51 6.02 1.83
N HIS A 92 -2.84 6.11 0.53
CA HIS A 92 -1.96 5.74 -0.58
C HIS A 92 -1.60 6.92 -1.50
N VAL A 93 -2.31 8.05 -1.40
CA VAL A 93 -2.06 9.23 -2.26
C VAL A 93 -1.90 10.54 -1.48
N GLY A 94 -1.93 10.52 -0.16
CA GLY A 94 -2.01 11.74 0.66
C GLY A 94 -0.85 12.72 0.45
N ALA A 95 0.38 12.26 0.27
CA ALA A 95 1.52 13.15 0.06
C ALA A 95 1.55 13.81 -1.34
N VAL A 96 0.71 13.35 -2.29
CA VAL A 96 0.54 13.94 -3.63
C VAL A 96 -0.81 14.64 -3.81
N GLU A 97 -1.67 14.66 -2.79
CA GLU A 97 -2.88 15.48 -2.81
C GLU A 97 -2.57 16.96 -3.03
N ALA A 98 -3.49 17.68 -3.68
CA ALA A 98 -3.31 19.09 -4.04
C ALA A 98 -3.07 20.01 -2.83
N ASP A 99 -3.56 19.64 -1.64
CA ASP A 99 -3.39 20.36 -0.38
C ASP A 99 -2.24 19.84 0.48
N SER A 100 -1.42 18.90 -0.03
CA SER A 100 -0.24 18.38 0.64
C SER A 100 0.89 19.43 0.69
N PRO A 101 1.95 19.22 1.49
CA PRO A 101 3.14 20.08 1.51
C PRO A 101 3.87 20.19 0.17
N GLY A 102 3.53 19.35 -0.82
CA GLY A 102 4.06 19.42 -2.17
C GLY A 102 5.49 18.87 -2.33
N LEU A 103 5.89 17.94 -1.47
CA LEU A 103 7.21 17.28 -1.53
C LEU A 103 7.49 16.65 -2.90
N PHE A 104 6.46 16.09 -3.53
CA PHE A 104 6.55 15.35 -4.80
C PHE A 104 5.80 16.04 -5.94
N ARG A 105 5.66 17.37 -5.90
CA ARG A 105 4.88 18.14 -6.89
C ARG A 105 5.31 17.90 -8.34
N ASN A 106 6.60 17.66 -8.57
CA ASN A 106 7.17 17.46 -9.90
C ASN A 106 7.31 15.98 -10.29
N ALA A 107 6.93 15.06 -9.40
CA ALA A 107 6.97 13.64 -9.74
C ALA A 107 5.84 13.27 -10.71
N LYS A 108 6.15 12.38 -11.64
CA LYS A 108 5.18 11.77 -12.56
C LYS A 108 4.50 10.60 -11.85
N LEU A 109 3.17 10.56 -11.88
CA LEU A 109 2.37 9.49 -11.28
C LEU A 109 1.98 8.46 -12.34
N TYR A 110 2.12 7.21 -11.97
CA TYR A 110 1.67 6.06 -12.76
C TYR A 110 0.50 5.42 -12.03
N ILE A 111 -0.69 5.45 -12.63
CA ILE A 111 -1.94 5.02 -11.98
C ILE A 111 -2.83 4.28 -12.97
N GLY A 112 -3.58 3.29 -12.52
CA GLY A 112 -4.53 2.60 -13.38
C GLY A 112 -5.53 3.55 -14.05
N GLU A 113 -5.82 3.37 -15.35
CA GLU A 113 -6.79 4.19 -16.07
C GLU A 113 -8.16 4.17 -15.38
N ILE A 114 -8.60 3.00 -14.95
CA ILE A 114 -9.88 2.84 -14.23
C ILE A 114 -9.81 3.55 -12.87
N GLU A 115 -8.66 3.48 -12.18
CA GLU A 115 -8.46 4.14 -10.90
C GLU A 115 -8.49 5.68 -11.03
N ASN A 116 -7.94 6.21 -12.12
CA ASN A 116 -7.97 7.66 -12.38
C ASN A 116 -9.40 8.23 -12.47
N ARG A 117 -10.42 7.42 -12.75
CA ARG A 117 -11.83 7.85 -12.80
C ARG A 117 -12.35 8.33 -11.44
N TYR A 118 -11.76 7.86 -10.33
CA TYR A 118 -12.05 8.41 -9.00
C TYR A 118 -11.47 9.83 -8.85
N LEU A 119 -10.24 10.05 -9.34
CA LEU A 119 -9.58 11.35 -9.26
C LEU A 119 -10.27 12.41 -10.14
N THR A 120 -10.85 12.00 -11.27
CA THR A 120 -11.65 12.90 -12.13
C THR A 120 -13.06 13.14 -11.61
N GLY A 121 -13.50 12.40 -10.59
CA GLY A 121 -14.85 12.48 -10.05
C GLY A 121 -15.92 11.74 -10.86
N GLU A 122 -15.53 11.03 -11.91
CA GLU A 122 -16.45 10.22 -12.73
C GLU A 122 -17.02 9.06 -11.90
N VAL A 123 -16.21 8.48 -11.02
CA VAL A 123 -16.61 7.45 -10.06
C VAL A 123 -16.37 7.97 -8.64
N ARG A 124 -17.18 7.52 -7.69
CA ARG A 124 -17.04 7.86 -6.26
C ARG A 124 -16.69 6.64 -5.45
N ARG A 125 -15.62 6.73 -4.68
CA ARG A 125 -15.18 5.70 -3.76
C ARG A 125 -16.20 5.46 -2.65
N ARG A 126 -16.61 4.21 -2.44
CA ARG A 126 -17.56 3.82 -1.40
C ARG A 126 -16.95 2.70 -0.56
N VAL A 127 -17.12 2.81 0.75
CA VAL A 127 -16.65 1.85 1.75
C VAL A 127 -17.79 1.45 2.69
N ILE A 128 -17.50 0.55 3.63
CA ILE A 128 -18.47 0.03 4.60
C ILE A 128 -19.70 -0.53 3.86
N TYR A 129 -19.45 -1.51 2.98
CA TYR A 129 -20.50 -2.15 2.16
C TYR A 129 -21.32 -1.12 1.36
N HIS A 130 -20.66 -0.13 0.76
CA HIS A 130 -21.25 0.99 -0.01
C HIS A 130 -22.07 2.01 0.78
N LEU A 131 -22.12 1.91 2.09
CA LEU A 131 -22.90 2.83 2.93
C LEU A 131 -22.23 4.20 3.07
N TYR A 132 -20.89 4.25 3.07
CA TYR A 132 -20.14 5.48 3.24
C TYR A 132 -19.40 5.89 1.97
N LYS A 133 -19.51 7.16 1.59
CA LYS A 133 -18.85 7.75 0.42
C LYS A 133 -17.64 8.55 0.89
N LEU A 134 -16.46 8.17 0.42
CA LEU A 134 -15.24 8.91 0.73
C LEU A 134 -15.19 10.27 0.01
N PRO A 135 -14.51 11.27 0.59
CA PRO A 135 -14.18 12.51 -0.10
C PRO A 135 -13.42 12.24 -1.40
N GLN A 136 -13.60 13.11 -2.37
CA GLN A 136 -12.83 13.04 -3.60
C GLN A 136 -11.42 13.57 -3.35
N VAL A 137 -10.42 12.79 -3.79
CA VAL A 137 -9.02 13.20 -3.84
C VAL A 137 -8.77 14.01 -5.09
N THR A 138 -7.96 15.06 -4.99
CA THR A 138 -7.50 15.87 -6.12
C THR A 138 -5.99 15.84 -6.19
N ILE A 139 -5.44 15.50 -7.36
CA ILE A 139 -4.01 15.39 -7.61
C ILE A 139 -3.66 16.17 -8.88
N ASN A 140 -2.68 17.07 -8.76
CA ASN A 140 -2.27 17.98 -9.86
C ASN A 140 -1.08 17.45 -10.67
N ASN A 141 -0.38 16.42 -10.20
CA ASN A 141 0.77 15.85 -10.89
C ASN A 141 0.41 15.35 -12.30
N GLU A 142 1.40 15.34 -13.19
CA GLU A 142 1.31 14.64 -14.48
C GLU A 142 1.03 13.15 -14.24
N LYS A 143 0.09 12.56 -14.99
CA LYS A 143 -0.33 11.17 -14.85
C LYS A 143 -0.06 10.37 -16.11
N VAL A 144 0.51 9.17 -15.93
CA VAL A 144 0.57 8.12 -16.94
C VAL A 144 -0.49 7.08 -16.57
N LEU A 145 -1.45 6.89 -17.48
CA LEU A 145 -2.54 5.93 -17.27
C LEU A 145 -2.10 4.52 -17.67
N LEU A 146 -2.32 3.56 -16.78
CA LEU A 146 -1.85 2.19 -16.91
C LEU A 146 -2.99 1.22 -17.19
N HIS A 147 -2.68 0.15 -17.94
CA HIS A 147 -3.60 -0.93 -18.28
C HIS A 147 -3.09 -2.28 -17.76
N ASP A 148 -4.00 -3.29 -17.65
CA ASP A 148 -3.61 -4.65 -17.26
C ASP A 148 -2.59 -5.24 -18.24
N GLY A 149 -1.53 -5.83 -17.70
CA GLY A 149 -0.46 -6.47 -18.47
C GLY A 149 0.53 -5.49 -19.12
N GLN A 150 0.38 -4.19 -18.92
CA GLN A 150 1.36 -3.22 -19.42
C GLN A 150 2.71 -3.43 -18.76
N VAL A 151 3.79 -3.26 -19.53
CA VAL A 151 5.17 -3.30 -19.05
C VAL A 151 5.79 -1.93 -19.30
N LEU A 152 6.38 -1.37 -18.24
CA LEU A 152 7.12 -0.12 -18.29
C LEU A 152 8.61 -0.40 -18.14
N ASP A 153 9.44 0.46 -18.72
CA ASP A 153 10.82 0.66 -18.33
C ASP A 153 10.95 2.11 -17.82
N ILE A 154 11.34 2.25 -16.57
CA ILE A 154 11.61 3.54 -15.95
C ILE A 154 13.09 3.56 -15.56
N ASP A 155 13.91 4.23 -16.36
CA ASP A 155 15.36 4.37 -16.15
C ASP A 155 16.06 3.02 -15.89
N GLY A 156 15.70 1.99 -16.66
CA GLY A 156 16.24 0.64 -16.56
C GLY A 156 15.62 -0.22 -15.46
N VAL A 157 14.55 0.23 -14.84
CA VAL A 157 13.72 -0.57 -13.91
C VAL A 157 12.51 -1.10 -14.69
N ARG A 158 12.40 -2.42 -14.78
CA ARG A 158 11.29 -3.08 -15.45
C ARG A 158 10.11 -3.26 -14.49
N ILE A 159 8.93 -2.74 -14.85
CA ILE A 159 7.72 -2.80 -14.04
C ILE A 159 6.60 -3.45 -14.85
N GLU A 160 6.03 -4.53 -14.35
CA GLU A 160 4.84 -5.16 -14.91
C GLU A 160 3.61 -4.76 -14.08
N CYS A 161 2.58 -4.29 -14.76
CA CYS A 161 1.36 -3.78 -14.15
C CYS A 161 0.25 -4.84 -14.25
N PHE A 162 -0.39 -5.17 -13.13
CA PHE A 162 -1.53 -6.06 -13.08
C PHE A 162 -2.74 -5.32 -12.53
N LEU A 163 -3.84 -5.33 -13.26
CA LEU A 163 -5.13 -4.89 -12.74
C LEU A 163 -5.71 -5.99 -11.84
N VAL A 164 -5.89 -5.70 -10.57
CA VAL A 164 -6.42 -6.62 -9.55
C VAL A 164 -7.60 -5.95 -8.82
N PRO A 165 -8.75 -5.83 -9.49
CA PRO A 165 -9.89 -5.08 -8.99
C PRO A 165 -10.60 -5.79 -7.85
N GLY A 166 -11.28 -5.00 -7.01
CA GLY A 166 -12.14 -5.49 -5.93
C GLY A 166 -12.07 -4.62 -4.69
N HIS A 167 -10.87 -4.30 -4.19
CA HIS A 167 -10.71 -3.25 -3.19
C HIS A 167 -11.19 -1.91 -3.76
N THR A 168 -10.61 -1.48 -4.87
CA THR A 168 -11.19 -0.51 -5.80
C THR A 168 -11.36 -1.15 -7.17
N TRP A 169 -12.11 -0.50 -8.08
CA TRP A 169 -12.33 -1.01 -9.45
C TRP A 169 -11.06 -0.98 -10.31
N GLY A 170 -10.14 -0.05 -10.01
CA GLY A 170 -8.93 0.18 -10.79
C GLY A 170 -7.63 -0.19 -10.08
N HIS A 171 -7.70 -0.93 -8.96
CA HIS A 171 -6.53 -1.27 -8.15
C HIS A 171 -5.44 -1.96 -8.97
N MET A 172 -4.21 -1.41 -8.91
CA MET A 172 -3.04 -1.95 -9.61
C MET A 172 -2.09 -2.63 -8.64
N VAL A 173 -1.45 -3.68 -9.12
CA VAL A 173 -0.34 -4.39 -8.46
C VAL A 173 0.87 -4.30 -9.37
N TYR A 174 2.04 -4.05 -8.80
CA TYR A 174 3.27 -3.82 -9.55
C TYR A 174 4.31 -4.88 -9.25
N LEU A 175 4.79 -5.58 -10.30
CA LEU A 175 5.94 -6.47 -10.21
C LEU A 175 7.18 -5.74 -10.73
N VAL A 176 8.08 -5.38 -9.82
CA VAL A 176 9.29 -4.62 -10.11
C VAL A 176 10.47 -5.57 -10.28
N ASP A 177 11.17 -5.44 -11.40
CA ASP A 177 12.32 -6.27 -11.84
C ASP A 177 12.11 -7.79 -11.66
N GLY A 178 10.84 -8.26 -11.73
CA GLY A 178 10.48 -9.67 -11.57
C GLY A 178 10.67 -10.22 -10.15
N LYS A 179 11.09 -9.39 -9.19
CA LYS A 179 11.49 -9.80 -7.84
C LYS A 179 10.55 -9.26 -6.74
N TYR A 180 9.98 -8.07 -6.89
CA TYR A 180 9.19 -7.42 -5.84
C TYR A 180 7.76 -7.18 -6.33
N LEU A 181 6.79 -7.74 -5.63
CA LEU A 181 5.37 -7.58 -5.94
C LEU A 181 4.71 -6.67 -4.89
N PHE A 182 4.49 -5.42 -5.27
CA PHE A 182 3.77 -4.45 -4.43
C PHE A 182 2.28 -4.61 -4.67
N THR A 183 1.58 -5.09 -3.65
CA THR A 183 0.18 -5.53 -3.78
C THR A 183 -0.83 -4.49 -3.31
N GLY A 184 -0.39 -3.40 -2.69
CA GLY A 184 -1.30 -2.43 -2.04
C GLY A 184 -2.31 -3.17 -1.16
N ASP A 185 -3.58 -2.90 -1.39
CA ASP A 185 -4.72 -3.39 -0.61
C ASP A 185 -5.46 -4.57 -1.25
N THR A 186 -4.80 -5.31 -2.14
CA THR A 186 -5.37 -6.57 -2.67
C THR A 186 -5.04 -7.78 -1.79
N LEU A 187 -3.97 -7.68 -0.99
CA LEU A 187 -3.47 -8.74 -0.13
C LEU A 187 -3.26 -8.21 1.29
N TRP A 188 -3.65 -9.00 2.27
CA TRP A 188 -3.53 -8.72 3.69
C TRP A 188 -2.97 -9.94 4.43
N PHE A 189 -1.95 -9.76 5.28
CA PHE A 189 -1.35 -10.85 6.04
C PHE A 189 -1.89 -10.92 7.45
N GLY A 190 -2.50 -12.07 7.78
CA GLY A 190 -2.77 -12.50 9.15
C GLY A 190 -1.62 -13.33 9.72
N ALA A 191 -1.79 -13.82 10.94
CA ALA A 191 -0.82 -14.70 11.57
C ALA A 191 -0.72 -16.07 10.87
N ASP A 192 -1.79 -16.50 10.21
CA ASP A 192 -1.97 -17.81 9.59
C ASP A 192 -1.90 -17.77 8.05
N GLY A 193 -1.63 -16.62 7.45
CA GLY A 193 -1.48 -16.49 6.00
C GLY A 193 -2.13 -15.26 5.41
N GLY A 194 -2.02 -15.16 4.08
CA GLY A 194 -2.56 -14.04 3.32
C GLY A 194 -4.02 -14.23 2.93
N TYR A 195 -4.79 -13.15 3.04
CA TYR A 195 -6.20 -13.02 2.71
C TYR A 195 -6.39 -11.97 1.63
N SER A 196 -7.51 -12.01 0.91
CA SER A 196 -8.01 -10.80 0.26
C SER A 196 -8.28 -9.72 1.32
N PHE A 197 -8.15 -8.45 0.92
CA PHE A 197 -8.16 -7.31 1.85
C PHE A 197 -9.47 -7.23 2.67
N ILE A 198 -9.58 -6.21 3.52
CA ILE A 198 -10.66 -6.04 4.49
C ILE A 198 -12.02 -5.87 3.81
N SER A 199 -12.96 -6.75 4.14
CA SER A 199 -14.27 -6.85 3.48
C SER A 199 -15.12 -5.57 3.54
N SER A 200 -15.02 -4.79 4.61
CA SER A 200 -15.77 -3.54 4.77
C SER A 200 -15.21 -2.38 3.95
N LEU A 201 -13.98 -2.50 3.46
CA LEU A 201 -13.28 -1.47 2.67
C LEU A 201 -13.27 -1.79 1.17
N ALA A 202 -13.58 -3.03 0.77
CA ALA A 202 -13.65 -3.42 -0.64
C ALA A 202 -14.97 -2.94 -1.28
N GLU A 203 -14.88 -2.52 -2.55
CA GLU A 203 -16.06 -2.18 -3.35
C GLU A 203 -16.77 -3.42 -3.86
N ASP A 204 -16.04 -4.48 -4.21
CA ASP A 204 -16.61 -5.77 -4.60
C ASP A 204 -15.82 -6.94 -3.99
N ASN A 205 -16.38 -7.51 -2.94
CA ASN A 205 -15.76 -8.60 -2.20
C ASN A 205 -15.56 -9.87 -3.04
N LYS A 206 -16.49 -10.16 -3.95
CA LYS A 206 -16.41 -11.36 -4.82
C LYS A 206 -15.34 -11.16 -5.88
N LEU A 207 -15.28 -9.96 -6.44
CA LEU A 207 -14.28 -9.60 -7.43
C LEU A 207 -12.88 -9.58 -6.81
N ALA A 208 -12.70 -9.04 -5.58
CA ALA A 208 -11.43 -9.03 -4.87
C ALA A 208 -10.85 -10.45 -4.71
N VAL A 209 -11.65 -11.38 -4.21
CA VAL A 209 -11.27 -12.80 -4.07
C VAL A 209 -10.91 -13.42 -5.42
N LYS A 210 -11.74 -13.22 -6.45
CA LYS A 210 -11.50 -13.74 -7.79
C LYS A 210 -10.22 -13.17 -8.41
N SER A 211 -10.00 -11.89 -8.27
CA SER A 211 -8.84 -11.19 -8.85
C SER A 211 -7.53 -11.62 -8.19
N LEU A 212 -7.53 -11.79 -6.85
CA LEU A 212 -6.36 -12.30 -6.13
C LEU A 212 -6.01 -13.74 -6.55
N ALA A 213 -7.02 -14.62 -6.71
CA ALA A 213 -6.82 -15.99 -7.20
C ALA A 213 -6.29 -16.02 -8.64
N LEU A 214 -6.73 -15.07 -9.50
CA LEU A 214 -6.20 -14.94 -10.85
C LEU A 214 -4.75 -14.44 -10.88
N LEU A 215 -4.40 -13.52 -10.01
CA LEU A 215 -3.01 -13.03 -9.84
C LEU A 215 -2.09 -14.20 -9.46
N GLU A 216 -2.43 -14.97 -8.42
CA GLU A 216 -1.67 -16.15 -8.03
C GLU A 216 -1.49 -17.11 -9.23
N LYS A 217 -2.57 -17.44 -9.95
CA LYS A 217 -2.51 -18.32 -11.12
C LYS A 217 -1.56 -17.79 -12.19
N LYS A 218 -1.58 -16.48 -12.47
CA LYS A 218 -0.66 -15.83 -13.42
C LYS A 218 0.80 -15.99 -12.96
N LEU A 219 1.10 -15.75 -11.69
CA LEU A 219 2.45 -15.88 -11.12
C LEU A 219 2.96 -17.33 -11.20
N ARG A 220 2.17 -18.30 -10.71
CA ARG A 220 2.54 -19.73 -10.74
C ARG A 220 2.75 -20.25 -12.16
N LYS A 221 1.88 -19.89 -13.11
CA LYS A 221 2.03 -20.28 -14.53
C LYS A 221 3.34 -19.81 -15.14
N ARG A 222 3.87 -18.70 -14.64
CA ARG A 222 5.13 -18.10 -15.12
C ARG A 222 6.34 -18.51 -14.28
N GLY A 223 6.17 -19.33 -13.24
CA GLY A 223 7.26 -19.73 -12.32
C GLY A 223 7.85 -18.55 -11.54
N LEU A 224 7.05 -17.51 -11.27
CA LEU A 224 7.50 -16.32 -10.54
C LEU A 224 7.31 -16.51 -9.04
N HIS A 225 8.35 -16.19 -8.27
CA HIS A 225 8.36 -16.24 -6.80
C HIS A 225 8.87 -14.91 -6.23
N PRO A 226 8.08 -13.83 -6.37
CA PRO A 226 8.49 -12.50 -5.88
C PRO A 226 8.40 -12.40 -4.36
N LEU A 227 9.03 -11.36 -3.78
CA LEU A 227 8.64 -10.85 -2.47
C LEU A 227 7.26 -10.20 -2.59
N PHE A 228 6.31 -10.65 -1.79
CA PHE A 228 4.97 -10.08 -1.67
C PHE A 228 5.00 -8.98 -0.61
N ILE A 229 4.68 -7.75 -1.00
CA ILE A 229 4.78 -6.57 -0.15
C ILE A 229 3.40 -5.90 -0.13
N THR A 230 2.80 -5.77 1.08
CA THR A 230 1.45 -5.24 1.27
C THR A 230 1.49 -3.81 1.80
N GLY A 231 0.44 -3.03 1.58
CA GLY A 231 0.34 -1.66 2.06
C GLY A 231 0.29 -1.52 3.59
N HIS A 232 -0.15 -2.58 4.33
CA HIS A 232 -0.52 -2.47 5.74
C HIS A 232 -0.02 -3.57 6.67
N THR A 233 0.54 -4.67 6.14
CA THR A 233 0.79 -5.86 6.99
C THR A 233 2.13 -6.55 6.74
N GLY A 234 3.07 -5.85 6.10
CA GLY A 234 4.43 -6.33 5.94
C GLY A 234 4.70 -7.04 4.62
N TRP A 235 5.67 -7.96 4.63
CA TRP A 235 6.14 -8.66 3.44
C TRP A 235 6.46 -10.13 3.72
N THR A 236 6.43 -10.97 2.67
CA THR A 236 6.85 -12.37 2.74
C THR A 236 7.46 -12.84 1.42
N ASP A 237 8.41 -13.76 1.46
CA ASP A 237 8.94 -14.50 0.31
C ASP A 237 8.25 -15.87 0.12
N ASN A 238 7.34 -16.22 1.03
CA ASN A 238 6.62 -17.48 1.03
C ASN A 238 5.29 -17.36 0.26
N MET A 239 5.26 -17.86 -0.98
CA MET A 239 4.06 -17.82 -1.82
C MET A 239 2.90 -18.62 -1.22
N GLU A 240 3.16 -19.75 -0.56
CA GLU A 240 2.09 -20.56 0.05
C GLU A 240 1.44 -19.80 1.20
N PHE A 241 2.24 -19.12 2.03
CA PHE A 241 1.74 -18.24 3.08
C PHE A 241 0.96 -17.06 2.47
N ALA A 242 1.50 -16.40 1.43
CA ALA A 242 0.87 -15.23 0.82
C ALA A 242 -0.53 -15.51 0.29
N PHE A 243 -0.80 -16.72 -0.19
CA PHE A 243 -2.09 -17.10 -0.77
C PHE A 243 -2.88 -18.14 0.02
N ALA A 244 -2.49 -18.40 1.29
CA ALA A 244 -3.11 -19.47 2.11
C ALA A 244 -4.63 -19.33 2.22
N HIS A 245 -5.14 -18.11 2.33
CA HIS A 245 -6.56 -17.79 2.48
C HIS A 245 -7.06 -16.84 1.37
N LYS A 246 -6.51 -16.94 0.16
CA LYS A 246 -6.85 -16.07 -0.98
C LYS A 246 -8.33 -16.02 -1.32
N ASN A 247 -9.08 -17.06 -0.98
CA ASN A 247 -10.54 -17.15 -1.23
C ASN A 247 -11.37 -16.52 -0.11
N GLU A 248 -10.72 -15.91 0.87
CA GLU A 248 -11.36 -15.30 2.02
C GLU A 248 -10.92 -13.85 2.16
N LEU A 249 -11.83 -12.99 2.63
CA LEU A 249 -11.52 -11.63 3.00
C LEU A 249 -11.22 -11.55 4.50
N CYS A 250 -10.26 -10.70 4.87
CA CYS A 250 -10.10 -10.31 6.26
C CYS A 250 -11.37 -9.58 6.73
N SER A 251 -11.82 -9.92 7.92
CA SER A 251 -12.94 -9.24 8.56
C SER A 251 -12.53 -8.77 9.95
N PRO A 252 -12.62 -7.46 10.25
CA PRO A 252 -12.25 -6.93 11.56
C PRO A 252 -13.12 -7.47 12.70
N PHE A 253 -14.25 -8.10 12.37
CA PHE A 253 -15.16 -8.70 13.34
C PHE A 253 -14.92 -10.21 13.54
N LYS A 254 -14.06 -10.84 12.75
CA LYS A 254 -13.67 -12.23 12.94
C LYS A 254 -12.63 -12.35 14.05
N LYS A 255 -12.74 -13.40 14.88
CA LYS A 255 -11.87 -13.67 16.02
C LYS A 255 -10.37 -13.63 15.70
N ARG A 256 -9.97 -14.12 14.52
CA ARG A 256 -8.57 -14.14 14.06
C ARG A 256 -7.98 -12.75 13.73
N ALA A 257 -8.82 -11.76 13.51
CA ALA A 257 -8.41 -10.37 13.26
C ALA A 257 -8.56 -9.49 14.51
N HIS A 258 -8.81 -10.11 15.66
CA HIS A 258 -9.05 -9.42 16.92
C HIS A 258 -8.49 -10.25 18.08
N ASP A 259 -7.57 -9.66 18.83
CA ASP A 259 -7.16 -10.15 20.14
C ASP A 259 -7.81 -9.26 21.21
N PRO A 260 -8.76 -9.80 22.00
CA PRO A 260 -9.43 -9.01 23.04
C PRO A 260 -8.50 -8.56 24.17
N ASN A 261 -7.33 -9.20 24.30
CA ASN A 261 -6.33 -8.87 25.32
C ASN A 261 -5.20 -7.96 24.78
N ALA A 262 -5.17 -7.68 23.47
CA ALA A 262 -4.13 -6.85 22.89
C ALA A 262 -4.33 -5.39 23.28
N LEU A 263 -3.29 -4.77 23.80
CA LEU A 263 -3.19 -3.32 23.97
C LEU A 263 -2.69 -2.64 22.68
N TYR A 264 -2.53 -3.42 21.61
CA TYR A 264 -1.97 -2.97 20.35
C TYR A 264 -2.80 -1.83 19.72
N ASP A 265 -2.14 -0.76 19.37
CA ASP A 265 -2.68 0.33 18.56
C ASP A 265 -1.77 0.55 17.34
N ALA A 266 -2.25 0.17 16.16
CA ALA A 266 -1.50 0.31 14.90
C ALA A 266 -1.17 1.78 14.55
N TYR A 267 -1.85 2.73 15.17
CA TYR A 267 -1.58 4.17 15.00
C TYR A 267 -0.51 4.70 15.97
N ASP A 268 -0.04 3.88 16.90
CA ASP A 268 1.10 4.22 17.76
C ASP A 268 2.39 3.93 17.00
N GLU A 269 3.19 4.98 16.81
CA GLU A 269 4.50 4.94 16.14
C GLU A 269 5.65 5.16 17.11
N SER A 270 5.45 4.95 18.39
CA SER A 270 6.48 5.20 19.40
C SER A 270 7.75 4.35 19.23
N ASP A 271 7.62 3.20 18.59
CA ASP A 271 8.70 2.28 18.23
C ASP A 271 9.32 2.56 16.84
N ASP A 272 8.74 3.46 16.04
CA ASP A 272 9.24 3.84 14.72
C ASP A 272 10.22 5.01 14.85
N THR A 273 11.48 4.71 15.12
CA THR A 273 12.54 5.67 15.43
C THR A 273 13.68 5.59 14.41
N GLU A 274 14.49 6.68 14.34
CA GLU A 274 15.68 6.70 13.50
C GLU A 274 16.68 5.59 13.88
N GLU A 275 16.85 5.31 15.18
CA GLU A 275 17.73 4.24 15.66
C GLU A 275 17.25 2.87 15.15
N ASN A 276 15.95 2.58 15.29
CA ASN A 276 15.38 1.32 14.83
C ASN A 276 15.46 1.16 13.31
N SER A 277 15.33 2.26 12.55
CA SER A 277 15.43 2.23 11.07
C SER A 277 16.81 1.82 10.54
N LYS A 278 17.85 1.92 11.39
CA LYS A 278 19.26 1.58 11.09
C LYS A 278 19.70 0.24 11.69
N SER A 279 18.82 -0.47 12.39
CA SER A 279 19.15 -1.71 13.13
C SER A 279 19.32 -2.97 12.28
N GLY A 280 19.16 -2.86 10.96
CA GLY A 280 19.26 -3.95 10.00
C GLY A 280 18.01 -4.07 9.13
N TYR A 281 17.89 -5.17 8.39
CA TYR A 281 16.73 -5.38 7.52
C TYR A 281 15.48 -5.77 8.31
N LEU A 282 14.34 -5.23 7.85
CA LEU A 282 13.03 -5.52 8.41
C LEU A 282 12.64 -6.99 8.19
N LYS A 283 12.07 -7.59 9.22
CA LYS A 283 11.65 -9.00 9.17
C LYS A 283 10.35 -9.18 8.40
N GLY A 284 10.31 -10.20 7.55
CA GLY A 284 9.07 -10.62 6.90
C GLY A 284 8.18 -11.46 7.82
N VAL A 285 6.94 -11.70 7.36
CA VAL A 285 5.95 -12.55 8.02
C VAL A 285 5.88 -13.94 7.38
N GLY A 286 5.33 -14.92 8.09
CA GLY A 286 5.12 -16.28 7.54
C GLY A 286 6.40 -17.08 7.30
N ARG A 287 7.46 -16.81 8.06
CA ARG A 287 8.73 -17.55 8.03
C ARG A 287 8.76 -18.68 9.05
#